data_f5e1b0eb0eb0288987f22eb85460b101
#
_entry.id   f5e1b0eb0eb0288987f22eb85460b101
#
_cell.length_a   1.000
_cell.length_b   1.000
_cell.length_c   1.000
_cell.angle_alpha   90.00
_cell.angle_beta   90.00
_cell.angle_gamma   90.00
#
_symmetry.space_group_name_H-M   'P 1'
#
loop_
_entity.id
_entity.type
_entity.pdbx_description
1 polymer ?
#
loop_
_entity_poly.entity_id
_entity_poly.type
_entity_poly.pdbx_seq_one_letter_code
_entity_poly.pdbx_strand_id
1 'polypeptide(L)'
;VIEARFGTPISEAALREAIVLKNRERRALAHFYRLGQLNPPALSGGDILKVVYGATFRFDKTALIDELHAMAERIHQEWQQGKRLEPRPRILITGCPIGGAAEKVVRAIEENGGWVVGYENCTGAKATERCVAEEGDVYDALTDKYLAIGCSCISPNDQRLQLLSQMVEEYQADGVIDVILQACHT
;
A
#
# COMPACT_ATOMS: atom_id res chain seq x y z
N VAL A 1 28.35 6.59 -4.42
CA VAL A 1 28.01 6.41 -5.86
C VAL A 1 27.06 7.51 -6.33
N ILE A 2 25.92 7.72 -5.65
CA ILE A 2 24.90 8.73 -6.05
C ILE A 2 25.47 10.13 -6.02
N GLU A 3 26.12 10.53 -4.91
CA GLU A 3 26.77 11.84 -4.77
C GLU A 3 27.78 12.09 -5.88
N ALA A 4 28.64 11.10 -6.15
CA ALA A 4 29.66 11.21 -7.20
C ALA A 4 29.04 11.31 -8.61
N ARG A 5 27.89 10.69 -8.84
CA ARG A 5 27.23 10.67 -10.17
C ARG A 5 26.45 11.97 -10.45
N PHE A 6 25.81 12.53 -9.43
CA PHE A 6 24.90 13.68 -9.56
C PHE A 6 25.46 14.97 -9.01
N GLY A 7 26.63 14.94 -8.35
CA GLY A 7 27.27 16.12 -7.78
C GLY A 7 26.50 16.74 -6.60
N THR A 8 25.58 16.01 -6.02
CA THR A 8 24.74 16.49 -4.93
C THR A 8 25.09 15.75 -3.64
N PRO A 9 25.53 16.43 -2.57
CA PRO A 9 25.84 15.80 -1.30
C PRO A 9 24.55 15.25 -0.65
N ILE A 10 24.67 14.06 -0.07
CA ILE A 10 23.58 13.44 0.70
C ILE A 10 23.94 13.53 2.18
N SER A 11 23.59 14.65 2.81
CA SER A 11 23.82 14.85 4.22
C SER A 11 22.80 14.07 5.08
N GLU A 12 23.14 13.80 6.33
CA GLU A 12 22.22 13.20 7.29
C GLU A 12 20.96 14.07 7.47
N ALA A 13 21.09 15.38 7.48
CA ALA A 13 19.95 16.30 7.54
C ALA A 13 19.01 16.11 6.34
N ALA A 14 19.54 16.03 5.12
CA ALA A 14 18.72 15.80 3.92
C ALA A 14 18.05 14.42 3.96
N LEU A 15 18.69 13.38 4.50
CA LEU A 15 18.08 12.07 4.69
C LEU A 15 16.92 12.12 5.69
N ARG A 16 17.08 12.85 6.80
CA ARG A 16 16.00 13.03 7.80
C ARG A 16 14.79 13.75 7.21
N GLU A 17 15.03 14.83 6.47
CA GLU A 17 13.93 15.53 5.77
C GLU A 17 13.21 14.61 4.80
N ALA A 18 13.92 13.82 4.02
CA ALA A 18 13.36 12.84 3.10
C ALA A 18 12.59 11.74 3.83
N ILE A 19 13.05 11.26 4.99
CA ILE A 19 12.35 10.29 5.84
C ILE A 19 11.03 10.87 6.33
N VAL A 20 11.02 12.10 6.85
CA VAL A 20 9.80 12.77 7.32
C VAL A 20 8.77 12.89 6.18
N LEU A 21 9.19 13.38 5.02
CA LEU A 21 8.33 13.51 3.85
C LEU A 21 7.79 12.15 3.39
N LYS A 22 8.66 11.13 3.32
CA LYS A 22 8.26 9.78 2.91
C LYS A 22 7.34 9.10 3.93
N ASN A 23 7.50 9.37 5.20
CA ASN A 23 6.59 8.88 6.24
C ASN A 23 5.22 9.55 6.14
N ARG A 24 5.15 10.85 5.83
CA ARG A 24 3.88 11.54 5.55
C ARG A 24 3.16 10.89 4.35
N GLU A 25 3.88 10.61 3.26
CA GLU A 25 3.33 9.89 2.10
C GLU A 25 2.82 8.49 2.49
N ARG A 26 3.59 7.72 3.28
CA ARG A 26 3.16 6.40 3.76
C ARG A 26 1.86 6.47 4.56
N ARG A 27 1.77 7.43 5.49
CA ARG A 27 0.56 7.63 6.30
C ARG A 27 -0.65 8.03 5.46
N ALA A 28 -0.47 8.89 4.46
CA ALA A 28 -1.55 9.29 3.54
C ALA A 28 -2.03 8.11 2.68
N LEU A 29 -1.10 7.31 2.15
CA LEU A 29 -1.44 6.10 1.41
C LEU A 29 -2.12 5.05 2.31
N ALA A 30 -1.61 4.81 3.52
CA ALA A 30 -2.24 3.91 4.47
C ALA A 30 -3.66 4.37 4.86
N HIS A 31 -3.87 5.68 5.01
CA HIS A 31 -5.18 6.24 5.25
C HIS A 31 -6.14 5.97 4.07
N PHE A 32 -5.67 6.18 2.84
CA PHE A 32 -6.45 5.86 1.65
C PHE A 32 -6.76 4.36 1.53
N TYR A 33 -5.79 3.49 1.79
CA TYR A 33 -6.01 2.04 1.79
C TYR A 33 -7.10 1.59 2.77
N ARG A 34 -7.20 2.22 3.94
CA ARG A 34 -8.25 1.90 4.93
C ARG A 34 -9.67 2.14 4.44
N LEU A 35 -9.88 2.83 3.33
CA LEU A 35 -11.20 2.88 2.67
C LEU A 35 -11.69 1.50 2.23
N GLY A 36 -10.77 0.57 1.95
CA GLY A 36 -11.11 -0.82 1.67
C GLY A 36 -11.69 -1.59 2.87
N GLN A 37 -11.52 -1.09 4.10
CA GLN A 37 -12.12 -1.67 5.31
C GLN A 37 -13.62 -1.35 5.44
N LEU A 38 -14.11 -0.32 4.74
CA LEU A 38 -15.52 0.04 4.75
C LEU A 38 -16.39 -1.11 4.22
N ASN A 39 -17.49 -1.41 4.90
CA ASN A 39 -18.40 -2.49 4.55
C ASN A 39 -19.86 -2.00 4.58
N PRO A 40 -20.60 -2.02 3.46
CA PRO A 40 -20.16 -2.35 2.10
C PRO A 40 -19.05 -1.43 1.58
N PRO A 41 -18.28 -1.84 0.54
CA PRO A 41 -17.16 -1.04 0.07
C PRO A 41 -17.58 0.33 -0.48
N ALA A 42 -16.72 1.33 -0.31
CA ALA A 42 -16.89 2.66 -0.90
C ALA A 42 -16.40 2.71 -2.36
N LEU A 43 -15.38 1.90 -2.67
CA LEU A 43 -14.67 1.87 -3.94
C LEU A 43 -14.47 0.45 -4.42
N SER A 44 -14.36 0.27 -5.73
CA SER A 44 -13.84 -0.96 -6.31
C SER A 44 -12.34 -1.10 -6.02
N GLY A 45 -11.84 -2.34 -6.00
CA GLY A 45 -10.41 -2.58 -5.89
C GLY A 45 -9.63 -2.03 -7.08
N GLY A 46 -10.25 -2.03 -8.26
CA GLY A 46 -9.68 -1.40 -9.45
C GLY A 46 -9.44 0.10 -9.27
N ASP A 47 -10.35 0.82 -8.61
CA ASP A 47 -10.18 2.25 -8.33
C ASP A 47 -9.13 2.50 -7.24
N ILE A 48 -9.10 1.66 -6.19
CA ILE A 48 -8.02 1.70 -5.19
C ILE A 48 -6.67 1.50 -5.88
N LEU A 49 -6.54 0.49 -6.74
CA LEU A 49 -5.30 0.19 -7.45
C LEU A 49 -4.84 1.36 -8.32
N LYS A 50 -5.73 2.00 -9.07
CA LYS A 50 -5.41 3.17 -9.91
C LYS A 50 -4.81 4.31 -9.09
N VAL A 51 -5.40 4.63 -7.96
CA VAL A 51 -4.91 5.72 -7.09
C VAL A 51 -3.55 5.38 -6.51
N VAL A 52 -3.40 4.21 -5.90
CA VAL A 52 -2.17 3.86 -5.19
C VAL A 52 -1.01 3.57 -6.14
N TYR A 53 -1.29 2.95 -7.29
CA TYR A 53 -0.28 2.75 -8.33
C TYR A 53 0.09 4.08 -8.98
N GLY A 54 -0.88 4.92 -9.30
CA GLY A 54 -0.65 6.26 -9.84
C GLY A 54 0.17 7.15 -8.92
N ALA A 55 0.01 7.02 -7.59
CA ALA A 55 0.78 7.76 -6.60
C ALA A 55 2.29 7.52 -6.70
N THR A 56 2.72 6.34 -7.18
CA THR A 56 4.14 6.00 -7.35
C THR A 56 4.84 6.87 -8.39
N PHE A 57 4.09 7.42 -9.36
CA PHE A 57 4.60 8.25 -10.45
C PHE A 57 4.50 9.76 -10.20
N ARG A 58 3.99 10.16 -9.03
CA ARG A 58 3.87 11.58 -8.65
C ARG A 58 5.17 12.08 -8.03
N PHE A 59 5.79 13.08 -8.64
CA PHE A 59 7.03 13.69 -8.14
C PHE A 59 6.79 14.65 -6.98
N ASP A 60 5.77 15.51 -7.07
CA ASP A 60 5.38 16.40 -5.96
C ASP A 60 4.67 15.59 -4.88
N LYS A 61 5.44 15.19 -3.87
CA LYS A 61 4.95 14.37 -2.77
C LYS A 61 4.07 15.16 -1.81
N THR A 62 4.28 16.47 -1.68
CA THR A 62 3.46 17.31 -0.80
C THR A 62 2.06 17.46 -1.38
N ALA A 63 1.95 17.83 -2.65
CA ALA A 63 0.65 17.88 -3.33
C ALA A 63 -0.07 16.53 -3.34
N LEU A 64 0.67 15.42 -3.58
CA LEU A 64 0.10 14.08 -3.51
C LEU A 64 -0.50 13.75 -2.14
N ILE A 65 0.20 14.08 -1.05
CA ILE A 65 -0.28 13.84 0.31
C ILE A 65 -1.59 14.56 0.56
N ASP A 66 -1.67 15.85 0.19
CA ASP A 66 -2.86 16.65 0.38
C ASP A 66 -4.03 16.13 -0.46
N GLU A 67 -3.78 15.75 -1.72
CA GLU A 67 -4.78 15.14 -2.61
C GLU A 67 -5.31 13.81 -2.05
N LEU A 68 -4.44 12.94 -1.53
CA LEU A 68 -4.85 11.65 -0.94
C LEU A 68 -5.74 11.86 0.29
N HIS A 69 -5.38 12.78 1.18
CA HIS A 69 -6.21 13.10 2.34
C HIS A 69 -7.57 13.65 1.93
N ALA A 70 -7.60 14.65 1.04
CA ALA A 70 -8.85 15.25 0.56
C ALA A 70 -9.74 14.21 -0.14
N MET A 71 -9.14 13.33 -0.93
CA MET A 71 -9.87 12.24 -1.61
C MET A 71 -10.45 11.24 -0.62
N ALA A 72 -9.66 10.80 0.37
CA ALA A 72 -10.10 9.83 1.37
C ALA A 72 -11.26 10.39 2.21
N GLU A 73 -11.14 11.64 2.67
CA GLU A 73 -12.19 12.30 3.43
C GLU A 73 -13.49 12.45 2.62
N ARG A 74 -13.40 12.89 1.37
CA ARG A 74 -14.57 13.01 0.50
C ARG A 74 -15.27 11.68 0.29
N ILE A 75 -14.51 10.61 0.00
CA ILE A 75 -15.06 9.27 -0.22
C ILE A 75 -15.71 8.75 1.06
N HIS A 76 -15.09 8.96 2.22
CA HIS A 76 -15.67 8.56 3.51
C HIS A 76 -16.99 9.30 3.80
N GLN A 77 -17.06 10.61 3.55
CA GLN A 77 -18.28 11.40 3.70
C GLN A 77 -19.39 10.93 2.75
N GLU A 78 -19.06 10.69 1.48
CA GLU A 78 -20.02 10.15 0.50
C GLU A 78 -20.53 8.77 0.93
N TRP A 79 -19.66 7.94 1.48
CA TRP A 79 -20.05 6.62 2.01
C TRP A 79 -21.00 6.74 3.20
N GLN A 80 -20.76 7.68 4.11
CA GLN A 80 -21.68 7.96 5.24
C GLN A 80 -23.07 8.44 4.75
N GLN A 81 -23.11 9.13 3.61
CA GLN A 81 -24.34 9.58 2.96
C GLN A 81 -25.06 8.48 2.17
N GLY A 82 -24.52 7.25 2.18
CA GLY A 82 -25.13 6.08 1.55
C GLY A 82 -24.58 5.73 0.17
N LYS A 83 -23.58 6.45 -0.35
CA LYS A 83 -22.90 6.09 -1.61
C LYS A 83 -21.97 4.90 -1.37
N ARG A 84 -22.50 3.71 -1.53
CA ARG A 84 -21.83 2.44 -1.24
C ARG A 84 -22.02 1.50 -2.41
N LEU A 85 -21.05 0.62 -2.63
CA LEU A 85 -21.20 -0.50 -3.56
C LEU A 85 -22.14 -1.55 -2.95
N GLU A 86 -22.73 -2.37 -3.80
CA GLU A 86 -23.52 -3.51 -3.32
C GLU A 86 -22.65 -4.51 -2.56
N PRO A 87 -23.19 -5.21 -1.56
CA PRO A 87 -22.45 -6.25 -0.85
C PRO A 87 -22.08 -7.41 -1.80
N ARG A 88 -20.82 -7.82 -1.74
CA ARG A 88 -20.24 -8.98 -2.45
C ARG A 88 -19.14 -9.60 -1.61
N PRO A 89 -18.70 -10.84 -1.89
CA PRO A 89 -17.52 -11.41 -1.29
C PRO A 89 -16.30 -10.48 -1.37
N ARG A 90 -15.62 -10.33 -0.25
CA ARG A 90 -14.50 -9.40 -0.05
C ARG A 90 -13.18 -10.14 -0.21
N ILE A 91 -12.39 -9.72 -1.18
CA ILE A 91 -11.16 -10.42 -1.57
C ILE A 91 -9.94 -9.57 -1.26
N LEU A 92 -8.96 -10.16 -0.59
CA LEU A 92 -7.60 -9.60 -0.48
C LEU A 92 -6.70 -10.18 -1.56
N ILE A 93 -5.83 -9.36 -2.10
CA ILE A 93 -4.75 -9.79 -3.00
C ILE A 93 -3.43 -9.76 -2.25
N THR A 94 -2.72 -10.88 -2.26
CA THR A 94 -1.34 -11.03 -1.78
C THR A 94 -0.41 -11.44 -2.92
N GLY A 95 0.86 -11.65 -2.62
CA GLY A 95 1.83 -12.18 -3.57
C GLY A 95 2.67 -11.12 -4.28
N CYS A 96 2.90 -11.35 -5.56
CA CYS A 96 3.79 -10.52 -6.38
C CYS A 96 3.09 -9.25 -6.89
N PRO A 97 3.77 -8.09 -6.90
CA PRO A 97 3.26 -6.89 -7.58
C PRO A 97 3.50 -7.02 -9.08
N ILE A 98 2.49 -7.47 -9.80
CA ILE A 98 2.60 -7.78 -11.24
C ILE A 98 2.29 -6.59 -12.17
N GLY A 99 2.44 -5.37 -11.69
CA GLY A 99 2.27 -4.16 -12.51
C GLY A 99 0.90 -4.11 -13.20
N GLY A 100 0.88 -3.82 -14.50
CA GLY A 100 -0.36 -3.76 -15.28
C GLY A 100 -1.16 -5.07 -15.34
N ALA A 101 -0.54 -6.23 -15.11
CA ALA A 101 -1.26 -7.49 -15.02
C ALA A 101 -2.15 -7.60 -13.77
N ALA A 102 -1.87 -6.82 -12.72
CA ALA A 102 -2.74 -6.74 -11.55
C ALA A 102 -4.15 -6.25 -11.91
N GLU A 103 -4.27 -5.31 -12.84
CA GLU A 103 -5.58 -4.83 -13.32
C GLU A 103 -6.42 -5.97 -13.93
N LYS A 104 -5.78 -6.87 -14.70
CA LYS A 104 -6.46 -8.03 -15.27
C LYS A 104 -7.03 -8.95 -14.19
N VAL A 105 -6.25 -9.22 -13.14
CA VAL A 105 -6.69 -10.08 -12.03
C VAL A 105 -7.82 -9.42 -11.25
N VAL A 106 -7.66 -8.14 -10.89
CA VAL A 106 -8.70 -7.38 -10.18
C VAL A 106 -10.00 -7.36 -10.97
N ARG A 107 -9.94 -7.04 -12.26
CA ARG A 107 -11.11 -7.02 -13.14
C ARG A 107 -11.77 -8.40 -13.22
N ALA A 108 -10.99 -9.47 -13.35
CA ALA A 108 -11.54 -10.82 -13.37
C ALA A 108 -12.31 -11.17 -12.09
N ILE A 109 -11.79 -10.76 -10.92
CA ILE A 109 -12.49 -10.96 -9.64
C ILE A 109 -13.78 -10.16 -9.60
N GLU A 110 -13.75 -8.88 -9.98
CA GLU A 110 -14.89 -7.98 -9.85
C GLU A 110 -16.00 -8.25 -10.87
N GLU A 111 -15.63 -8.65 -12.09
CA GLU A 111 -16.58 -9.11 -13.12
C GLU A 111 -17.26 -10.44 -12.74
N ASN A 112 -16.63 -11.26 -11.89
CA ASN A 112 -17.19 -12.52 -11.40
C ASN A 112 -17.82 -12.44 -10.00
N GLY A 113 -18.15 -11.23 -9.55
CA GLY A 113 -19.01 -11.01 -8.38
C GLY A 113 -18.30 -10.88 -7.04
N GLY A 114 -16.97 -10.68 -7.00
CA GLY A 114 -16.23 -10.28 -5.81
C GLY A 114 -15.90 -8.78 -5.78
N TRP A 115 -15.47 -8.27 -4.64
CA TRP A 115 -14.80 -6.97 -4.53
C TRP A 115 -13.38 -7.15 -4.01
N VAL A 116 -12.40 -6.63 -4.70
CA VAL A 116 -11.05 -6.52 -4.14
C VAL A 116 -11.02 -5.35 -3.17
N VAL A 117 -10.81 -5.65 -1.90
CA VAL A 117 -10.87 -4.65 -0.82
C VAL A 117 -9.50 -4.23 -0.30
N GLY A 118 -8.44 -4.97 -0.63
CA GLY A 118 -7.09 -4.63 -0.19
C GLY A 118 -6.00 -5.42 -0.91
N TYR A 119 -4.79 -4.90 -0.80
CA TYR A 119 -3.57 -5.43 -1.40
C TYR A 119 -2.49 -5.55 -0.34
N GLU A 120 -2.02 -6.77 -0.06
CA GLU A 120 -0.92 -7.00 0.87
C GLU A 120 0.45 -6.77 0.21
N ASN A 121 0.57 -7.01 -1.07
CA ASN A 121 1.81 -7.02 -1.85
C ASN A 121 2.63 -5.70 -1.78
N CYS A 122 3.75 -5.62 -2.50
CA CYS A 122 4.70 -4.49 -2.42
C CYS A 122 4.12 -3.15 -2.89
N THR A 123 3.04 -3.13 -3.66
CA THR A 123 2.31 -1.91 -4.04
C THR A 123 1.20 -1.56 -3.05
N GLY A 124 0.93 -2.42 -2.08
CA GLY A 124 -0.12 -2.29 -1.07
C GLY A 124 0.43 -2.03 0.34
N ALA A 125 -0.12 -2.76 1.30
CA ALA A 125 0.16 -2.58 2.73
C ALA A 125 1.64 -2.71 3.08
N LYS A 126 2.38 -3.64 2.48
CA LYS A 126 3.83 -3.81 2.71
C LYS A 126 4.62 -2.52 2.56
N ALA A 127 4.26 -1.67 1.60
CA ALA A 127 4.98 -0.42 1.36
C ALA A 127 4.68 0.65 2.42
N THR A 128 3.50 0.61 3.02
CA THR A 128 2.93 1.69 3.83
C THR A 128 2.75 1.34 5.31
N GLU A 129 2.80 0.07 5.68
CA GLU A 129 2.55 -0.44 7.03
C GLU A 129 3.44 0.21 8.09
N ARG A 130 4.74 0.35 7.80
CA ARG A 130 5.72 0.91 8.73
C ARG A 130 6.35 2.18 8.23
N CYS A 131 6.46 3.16 9.12
CA CYS A 131 7.30 4.33 8.95
C CYS A 131 8.75 4.04 9.36
N VAL A 132 9.70 4.82 8.84
CA VAL A 132 11.06 4.88 9.34
C VAL A 132 11.05 5.69 10.63
N ALA A 133 11.81 5.32 11.65
CA ALA A 133 11.97 6.15 12.85
C ALA A 133 12.57 7.51 12.45
N GLU A 134 11.99 8.60 12.97
CA GLU A 134 12.40 9.96 12.63
C GLU A 134 13.52 10.47 13.57
N GLU A 135 13.77 9.71 14.64
CA GLU A 135 14.83 9.97 15.64
C GLU A 135 15.87 8.83 15.66
N GLY A 136 16.99 9.04 16.32
CA GLY A 136 18.07 8.06 16.42
C GLY A 136 19.04 8.10 15.23
N ASP A 137 19.82 7.04 15.04
CA ASP A 137 20.70 6.90 13.87
C ASP A 137 19.89 6.68 12.61
N VAL A 138 20.16 7.46 11.56
CA VAL A 138 19.37 7.47 10.34
C VAL A 138 19.52 6.17 9.52
N TYR A 139 20.69 5.57 9.57
CA TYR A 139 20.98 4.34 8.83
C TYR A 139 20.40 3.12 9.55
N ASP A 140 20.47 3.11 10.87
CA ASP A 140 19.82 2.06 11.68
C ASP A 140 18.31 2.11 11.49
N ALA A 141 17.70 3.30 11.56
CA ALA A 141 16.27 3.50 11.35
C ALA A 141 15.79 3.03 9.96
N LEU A 142 16.57 3.33 8.91
CA LEU A 142 16.29 2.84 7.56
C LEU A 142 16.43 1.32 7.48
N THR A 143 17.49 0.77 8.04
CA THR A 143 17.77 -0.66 8.06
C THR A 143 16.66 -1.43 8.76
N ASP A 144 16.27 -1.01 9.95
CA ASP A 144 15.22 -1.63 10.75
C ASP A 144 13.88 -1.65 9.98
N LYS A 145 13.53 -0.51 9.37
CA LYS A 145 12.29 -0.44 8.57
C LYS A 145 12.31 -1.41 7.40
N TYR A 146 13.40 -1.42 6.62
CA TYR A 146 13.43 -2.21 5.39
C TYR A 146 13.63 -3.71 5.64
N LEU A 147 14.36 -4.11 6.68
CA LEU A 147 14.48 -5.50 7.09
C LEU A 147 13.17 -6.06 7.70
N ALA A 148 12.31 -5.21 8.22
CA ALA A 148 11.01 -5.61 8.76
C ALA A 148 9.93 -5.81 7.68
N ILE A 149 10.21 -5.57 6.39
CA ILE A 149 9.25 -5.82 5.32
C ILE A 149 9.17 -7.32 5.07
N GLY A 150 7.96 -7.90 5.15
CA GLY A 150 7.70 -9.32 4.87
C GLY A 150 7.88 -9.66 3.37
N CYS A 151 9.11 -9.56 2.88
CA CYS A 151 9.46 -9.87 1.49
C CYS A 151 9.81 -11.36 1.34
N SER A 152 9.55 -11.95 0.18
CA SER A 152 9.94 -13.33 -0.14
C SER A 152 11.46 -13.59 -0.04
N CYS A 153 12.27 -12.54 -0.09
CA CYS A 153 13.73 -12.63 0.06
C CYS A 153 14.20 -12.73 1.53
N ILE A 154 13.29 -12.62 2.49
CA ILE A 154 13.62 -12.64 3.93
C ILE A 154 13.18 -13.97 4.54
N SER A 155 14.04 -14.53 5.35
CA SER A 155 13.75 -15.76 6.10
C SER A 155 14.27 -15.62 7.55
N PRO A 156 13.46 -15.95 8.57
CA PRO A 156 12.05 -16.33 8.49
C PRO A 156 11.14 -15.14 8.06
N ASN A 157 9.96 -15.45 7.54
CA ASN A 157 9.04 -14.43 6.99
C ASN A 157 7.71 -14.37 7.77
N ASP A 158 7.78 -14.46 9.08
CA ASP A 158 6.60 -14.46 9.95
C ASP A 158 5.82 -13.14 9.89
N GLN A 159 6.52 -12.02 9.61
CA GLN A 159 5.90 -10.70 9.46
C GLN A 159 4.88 -10.68 8.33
N ARG A 160 5.12 -11.40 7.22
CA ARG A 160 4.16 -11.48 6.11
C ARG A 160 2.87 -12.18 6.54
N LEU A 161 3.00 -13.29 7.25
CA LEU A 161 1.84 -14.04 7.74
C LEU A 161 1.05 -13.23 8.76
N GLN A 162 1.74 -12.54 9.67
CA GLN A 162 1.10 -11.66 10.66
C GLN A 162 0.34 -10.52 9.98
N LEU A 163 0.96 -9.81 9.03
CA LEU A 163 0.32 -8.74 8.28
C LEU A 163 -0.91 -9.25 7.52
N LEU A 164 -0.78 -10.37 6.82
CA LEU A 164 -1.89 -10.93 6.04
C LEU A 164 -3.04 -11.34 6.95
N SER A 165 -2.76 -11.99 8.08
CA SER A 165 -3.79 -12.37 9.07
C SER A 165 -4.50 -11.16 9.64
N GLN A 166 -3.75 -10.11 10.00
CA GLN A 166 -4.31 -8.86 10.47
C GLN A 166 -5.21 -8.21 9.40
N MET A 167 -4.77 -8.19 8.14
CA MET A 167 -5.56 -7.63 7.04
C MET A 167 -6.84 -8.44 6.80
N VAL A 168 -6.81 -9.77 6.91
CA VAL A 168 -8.02 -10.60 6.77
C VAL A 168 -9.08 -10.17 7.77
N GLU A 169 -8.69 -9.94 9.02
CA GLU A 169 -9.60 -9.48 10.08
C GLU A 169 -10.08 -8.04 9.86
N GLU A 170 -9.14 -7.09 9.66
CA GLU A 170 -9.47 -5.67 9.52
C GLU A 170 -10.31 -5.36 8.30
N TYR A 171 -10.05 -6.04 7.18
CA TYR A 171 -10.78 -5.85 5.93
C TYR A 171 -12.00 -6.77 5.82
N GLN A 172 -12.27 -7.59 6.83
CA GLN A 172 -13.38 -8.55 6.84
C GLN A 172 -13.39 -9.37 5.53
N ALA A 173 -12.23 -9.95 5.18
CA ALA A 173 -12.05 -10.63 3.92
C ALA A 173 -12.68 -12.03 3.95
N ASP A 174 -13.47 -12.36 2.94
CA ASP A 174 -14.05 -13.69 2.73
C ASP A 174 -13.06 -14.64 2.04
N GLY A 175 -12.06 -14.09 1.36
CA GLY A 175 -11.06 -14.87 0.65
C GLY A 175 -9.78 -14.10 0.37
N VAL A 176 -8.71 -14.86 0.14
CA VAL A 176 -7.38 -14.33 -0.23
C VAL A 176 -6.96 -14.96 -1.55
N ILE A 177 -6.50 -14.15 -2.49
CA ILE A 177 -5.94 -14.60 -3.76
C ILE A 177 -4.46 -14.27 -3.78
N ASP A 178 -3.64 -15.31 -3.86
CA ASP A 178 -2.19 -15.18 -4.02
C ASP A 178 -1.84 -15.09 -5.51
N VAL A 179 -1.25 -13.96 -5.90
CA VAL A 179 -0.87 -13.69 -7.28
C VAL A 179 0.61 -13.95 -7.45
N ILE A 180 0.94 -14.97 -8.20
CA ILE A 180 2.32 -15.43 -8.40
C ILE A 180 2.75 -15.15 -9.83
N LEU A 181 3.90 -14.49 -9.99
CA LEU A 181 4.57 -14.38 -11.28
C LEU A 181 5.43 -15.63 -11.49
N GLN A 182 5.38 -16.21 -12.69
CA GLN A 182 6.23 -17.36 -13.02
C GLN A 182 7.70 -17.04 -12.71
N ALA A 183 8.36 -17.95 -12.01
CA ALA A 183 9.74 -17.83 -11.51
C ALA A 183 9.96 -16.79 -10.39
N CYS A 184 8.90 -16.24 -9.81
CA CYS A 184 8.98 -15.47 -8.56
C CYS A 184 8.65 -16.38 -7.38
N HIS A 185 9.52 -16.40 -6.37
CA HIS A 185 9.34 -17.22 -5.16
C HIS A 185 8.70 -16.37 -4.05
N THR A 186 7.50 -15.92 -4.28
CA THR A 186 6.74 -15.16 -3.26
C THR A 186 5.93 -16.08 -2.36
#